data_36d3b0a730fc3984f4e3822ad33b2807
#
_entry.id   36d3b0a730fc3984f4e3822ad33b2807
#
_cell.length_a   1.000
_cell.length_b   1.000
_cell.length_c   1.000
_cell.angle_alpha   90.00
_cell.angle_beta   90.00
_cell.angle_gamma   90.00
#
_symmetry.space_group_name_H-M   'P 1'
#
loop_
_entity.id
_entity.type
_entity.pdbx_description
1 polymer ?
#
loop_
_entity_poly.entity_id
_entity_poly.type
_entity_poly.pdbx_seq_one_letter_code
_entity_poly.pdbx_strand_id
1 'polypeptide(L)'
;VRCPSLQTRPDPAPHPAMQNGTLLAAIDLGSNSFRLEIGRYHSGHIERIEYLKETVRQGSGLDDDKVLSQAAMQRGWECLARFAERLHGFKKQQVRAVATQTLREARNREEFLRHAQAILGFAIEVVSGHEEARLIYLGVSRLLPHSDEKRLVVDIGGRSTEMILGQGYTARDDDLVRIEHAA
;
A
#
# COMPACT_ATOMS: atom_id res chain seq x y z
N VAL A 1 3.64 -12.18 -40.46
CA VAL A 1 4.30 -11.52 -39.33
C VAL A 1 4.02 -12.40 -38.12
N ARG A 2 5.04 -13.12 -37.59
CA ARG A 2 4.91 -13.97 -36.38
C ARG A 2 5.01 -13.06 -35.16
N CYS A 3 3.98 -13.07 -34.30
CA CYS A 3 4.08 -12.47 -32.98
C CYS A 3 5.15 -13.18 -32.15
N PRO A 4 6.01 -12.45 -31.44
CA PRO A 4 6.93 -13.06 -30.48
C PRO A 4 6.13 -13.67 -29.33
N SER A 5 6.47 -14.90 -28.98
CA SER A 5 5.92 -15.63 -27.84
C SER A 5 6.16 -14.85 -26.54
N LEU A 6 5.08 -14.52 -25.84
CA LEU A 6 5.09 -14.03 -24.46
C LEU A 6 5.86 -15.06 -23.60
N GLN A 7 7.04 -14.66 -23.14
CA GLN A 7 7.74 -15.39 -22.10
C GLN A 7 6.93 -15.26 -20.81
N THR A 8 6.29 -16.34 -20.41
CA THR A 8 5.69 -16.47 -19.09
C THR A 8 6.80 -16.25 -18.05
N ARG A 9 6.66 -15.21 -17.22
CA ARG A 9 7.51 -15.08 -16.03
C ARG A 9 7.34 -16.36 -15.20
N PRO A 10 8.45 -16.97 -14.73
CA PRO A 10 8.33 -18.11 -13.82
C PRO A 10 7.55 -17.67 -12.58
N ASP A 11 6.65 -18.54 -12.12
CA ASP A 11 5.95 -18.35 -10.86
C ASP A 11 6.97 -18.00 -9.76
N PRO A 12 6.67 -17.01 -8.91
CA PRO A 12 7.55 -16.68 -7.79
C PRO A 12 7.77 -17.95 -6.96
N ALA A 13 9.03 -18.20 -6.63
CA ALA A 13 9.40 -19.35 -5.79
C ALA A 13 8.47 -19.43 -4.56
N PRO A 14 8.06 -20.63 -4.14
CA PRO A 14 7.16 -20.79 -3.02
C PRO A 14 7.78 -20.07 -1.81
N HIS A 15 7.08 -19.07 -1.28
CA HIS A 15 7.48 -18.43 -0.04
C HIS A 15 7.62 -19.51 1.04
N PRO A 16 8.67 -19.46 1.87
CA PRO A 16 8.80 -20.40 2.98
C PRO A 16 7.49 -20.39 3.77
N ALA A 17 6.96 -21.57 4.05
CA ALA A 17 5.67 -21.74 4.71
C ALA A 17 5.65 -20.89 5.99
N MET A 18 4.77 -19.90 6.01
CA MET A 18 4.65 -19.01 7.16
C MET A 18 4.15 -19.79 8.37
N GLN A 19 4.82 -19.64 9.50
CA GLN A 19 4.46 -20.34 10.72
C GLN A 19 3.24 -19.70 11.38
N ASN A 20 2.33 -20.53 11.92
CA ASN A 20 1.21 -20.04 12.73
C ASN A 20 1.73 -19.20 13.91
N GLY A 21 1.05 -18.12 14.21
CA GLY A 21 1.46 -17.17 15.25
C GLY A 21 2.39 -16.06 14.77
N THR A 22 2.89 -16.13 13.50
CA THR A 22 3.72 -15.06 12.95
C THR A 22 2.93 -13.73 12.90
N LEU A 23 3.51 -12.70 13.50
CA LEU A 23 3.00 -11.33 13.40
C LEU A 23 3.45 -10.69 12.09
N LEU A 24 2.55 -9.98 11.45
CA LEU A 24 2.77 -9.21 10.23
C LEU A 24 2.23 -7.80 10.44
N ALA A 25 2.87 -6.82 9.80
CA ALA A 25 2.40 -5.44 9.81
C ALA A 25 2.37 -4.87 8.39
N ALA A 26 1.29 -4.18 8.08
CA ALA A 26 1.12 -3.40 6.86
C ALA A 26 0.94 -1.93 7.22
N ILE A 27 1.67 -1.05 6.52
CA ILE A 27 1.59 0.39 6.68
C ILE A 27 1.26 1.01 5.33
N ASP A 28 0.22 1.84 5.33
CA ASP A 28 -0.23 2.59 4.15
C ASP A 28 -0.10 4.09 4.43
N LEU A 29 0.76 4.77 3.66
CA LEU A 29 0.93 6.21 3.67
C LEU A 29 0.04 6.84 2.58
N GLY A 30 -1.25 6.92 2.86
CA GLY A 30 -2.24 7.53 1.98
C GLY A 30 -2.23 9.05 2.01
N SER A 31 -2.86 9.69 1.02
CA SER A 31 -2.89 11.14 0.89
C SER A 31 -3.60 11.87 2.03
N ASN A 32 -4.65 11.27 2.59
CA ASN A 32 -5.40 11.85 3.70
C ASN A 32 -5.02 11.27 5.05
N SER A 33 -4.83 9.98 5.13
CA SER A 33 -4.58 9.25 6.38
C SER A 33 -3.48 8.23 6.20
N PHE A 34 -2.67 8.06 7.25
CA PHE A 34 -1.78 6.92 7.37
C PHE A 34 -2.48 5.83 8.19
N ARG A 35 -2.20 4.58 7.83
CA ARG A 35 -2.77 3.40 8.48
C ARG A 35 -1.67 2.43 8.84
N LEU A 36 -1.81 1.81 10.00
CA LEU A 36 -1.02 0.65 10.43
C LEU A 36 -1.99 -0.46 10.80
N GLU A 37 -1.81 -1.62 10.22
CA GLU A 37 -2.53 -2.83 10.57
C GLU A 37 -1.53 -3.91 10.99
N ILE A 38 -1.76 -4.51 12.16
CA ILE A 38 -0.99 -5.65 12.66
C ILE A 38 -1.91 -6.85 12.68
N GLY A 39 -1.47 -7.94 12.06
CA GLY A 39 -2.20 -9.19 12.01
C GLY A 39 -1.35 -10.37 12.44
N ARG A 40 -2.02 -11.43 12.89
CA ARG A 40 -1.42 -12.72 13.20
C ARG A 40 -1.80 -13.73 12.13
N TYR A 41 -0.80 -14.36 11.55
CA TYR A 41 -1.03 -15.45 10.61
C TYR A 41 -1.45 -16.73 11.33
N HIS A 42 -2.54 -17.35 10.88
CA HIS A 42 -2.99 -18.63 11.36
C HIS A 42 -3.67 -19.42 10.22
N SER A 43 -3.08 -20.57 9.85
CA SER A 43 -3.69 -21.52 8.90
C SER A 43 -4.20 -20.90 7.60
N GLY A 44 -3.41 -20.05 6.96
CA GLY A 44 -3.78 -19.39 5.68
C GLY A 44 -4.56 -18.09 5.84
N HIS A 45 -4.92 -17.71 7.05
CA HIS A 45 -5.67 -16.48 7.34
C HIS A 45 -4.84 -15.52 8.17
N ILE A 46 -5.17 -14.22 8.06
CA ILE A 46 -4.59 -13.17 8.91
C ILE A 46 -5.70 -12.65 9.81
N GLU A 47 -5.54 -12.86 11.11
CA GLU A 47 -6.39 -12.30 12.14
C GLU A 47 -5.86 -10.91 12.50
N ARG A 48 -6.67 -9.86 12.32
CA ARG A 48 -6.29 -8.50 12.69
C ARG A 48 -6.25 -8.35 14.21
N ILE A 49 -5.09 -7.93 14.73
CA ILE A 49 -4.86 -7.71 16.16
C ILE A 49 -4.97 -6.23 16.51
N GLU A 50 -4.41 -5.38 15.67
CA GLU A 50 -4.38 -3.94 15.91
C GLU A 50 -4.61 -3.19 14.60
N TYR A 51 -5.31 -2.06 14.69
CA TYR A 51 -5.53 -1.15 13.58
C TYR A 51 -5.44 0.28 14.09
N LEU A 52 -4.52 1.04 13.51
CA LEU A 52 -4.36 2.47 13.75
C LEU A 52 -4.61 3.23 12.44
N LYS A 53 -5.34 4.31 12.54
CA LYS A 53 -5.58 5.25 11.44
C LYS A 53 -5.43 6.67 11.97
N GLU A 54 -4.52 7.43 11.37
CA GLU A 54 -4.32 8.83 11.72
C GLU A 54 -4.52 9.74 10.51
N THR A 55 -5.25 10.83 10.70
CA THR A 55 -5.49 11.83 9.66
C THR A 55 -4.29 12.77 9.60
N VAL A 56 -3.41 12.56 8.62
CA VAL A 56 -2.18 13.34 8.40
C VAL A 56 -2.40 14.49 7.43
N ARG A 57 -3.34 14.32 6.47
CA ARG A 57 -3.62 15.29 5.39
C ARG A 57 -2.35 15.67 4.61
N GLN A 58 -1.56 14.65 4.24
CA GLN A 58 -0.30 14.87 3.53
C GLN A 58 -0.55 15.47 2.15
N GLY A 59 -1.62 15.04 1.47
CA GLY A 59 -2.00 15.54 0.15
C GLY A 59 -2.33 17.02 0.11
N SER A 60 -2.88 17.59 1.19
CA SER A 60 -3.14 19.03 1.27
C SER A 60 -1.88 19.89 1.44
N GLY A 61 -0.74 19.25 1.67
CA GLY A 61 0.55 19.94 1.73
C GLY A 61 1.33 19.91 0.42
N LEU A 62 0.78 19.31 -0.62
CA LEU A 62 1.38 19.27 -1.95
C LEU A 62 0.88 20.49 -2.73
N ASP A 63 1.80 21.38 -3.13
CA ASP A 63 1.49 22.56 -3.92
C ASP A 63 1.33 22.26 -5.43
N ASP A 64 1.07 23.29 -6.23
CA ASP A 64 0.90 23.17 -7.68
C ASP A 64 2.18 22.74 -8.38
N ASP A 65 3.35 23.06 -7.83
CA ASP A 65 4.66 22.61 -8.31
C ASP A 65 5.02 21.19 -7.87
N LYS A 66 4.10 20.50 -7.19
CA LYS A 66 4.29 19.16 -6.63
C LYS A 66 5.41 19.10 -5.57
N VAL A 67 5.54 20.15 -4.79
CA VAL A 67 6.46 20.21 -3.65
C VAL A 67 5.67 20.03 -2.37
N LEU A 68 6.07 19.05 -1.57
CA LEU A 68 5.45 18.75 -0.28
C LEU A 68 5.98 19.75 0.77
N SER A 69 5.07 20.44 1.45
CA SER A 69 5.43 21.42 2.46
C SER A 69 6.07 20.78 3.70
N GLN A 70 6.98 21.51 4.35
CA GLN A 70 7.64 21.06 5.56
C GLN A 70 6.65 20.70 6.68
N ALA A 71 5.57 21.46 6.82
CA ALA A 71 4.53 21.18 7.81
C ALA A 71 3.81 19.85 7.54
N ALA A 72 3.57 19.50 6.27
CA ALA A 72 2.99 18.21 5.92
C ALA A 72 3.97 17.04 6.14
N MET A 73 5.24 17.24 5.84
CA MET A 73 6.28 16.25 6.15
C MET A 73 6.36 16.00 7.65
N GLN A 74 6.38 17.05 8.46
CA GLN A 74 6.46 16.94 9.92
C GLN A 74 5.29 16.14 10.50
N ARG A 75 4.06 16.40 10.08
CA ARG A 75 2.89 15.61 10.52
C ARG A 75 3.02 14.13 10.16
N GLY A 76 3.55 13.85 8.97
CA GLY A 76 3.81 12.46 8.54
C GLY A 76 4.85 11.77 9.41
N TRP A 77 5.96 12.43 9.71
CA TRP A 77 7.02 11.89 10.56
C TRP A 77 6.54 11.63 12.00
N GLU A 78 5.77 12.54 12.57
CA GLU A 78 5.18 12.37 13.90
C GLU A 78 4.22 11.17 13.97
N CYS A 79 3.39 10.97 12.94
CA CYS A 79 2.55 9.80 12.83
C CYS A 79 3.38 8.50 12.75
N LEU A 80 4.42 8.50 11.92
CA LEU A 80 5.30 7.33 11.76
C LEU A 80 6.09 7.01 13.03
N ALA A 81 6.44 8.01 13.84
CA ALA A 81 7.07 7.79 15.14
C ALA A 81 6.15 6.98 16.08
N ARG A 82 4.85 7.32 16.12
CA ARG A 82 3.87 6.56 16.90
C ARG A 82 3.64 5.14 16.36
N PHE A 83 3.70 4.95 15.04
CA PHE A 83 3.63 3.62 14.45
C PHE A 83 4.87 2.78 14.75
N ALA A 84 6.05 3.40 14.76
CA ALA A 84 7.31 2.72 15.08
C ALA A 84 7.30 2.10 16.49
N GLU A 85 6.65 2.76 17.47
CA GLU A 85 6.49 2.23 18.82
C GLU A 85 5.75 0.88 18.82
N ARG A 86 4.76 0.70 17.92
CA ARG A 86 3.97 -0.53 17.79
C ARG A 86 4.73 -1.64 17.08
N LEU A 87 5.75 -1.27 16.33
CA LEU A 87 6.55 -2.20 15.52
C LEU A 87 7.81 -2.68 16.23
N HIS A 88 7.98 -2.32 17.49
CA HIS A 88 9.12 -2.79 18.27
C HIS A 88 9.19 -4.33 18.29
N GLY A 89 10.34 -4.88 17.93
CA GLY A 89 10.55 -6.33 17.88
C GLY A 89 10.16 -7.01 16.56
N PHE A 90 9.55 -6.29 15.61
CA PHE A 90 9.28 -6.84 14.28
C PHE A 90 10.57 -6.96 13.45
N LYS A 91 10.67 -8.03 12.67
CA LYS A 91 11.73 -8.24 11.68
C LYS A 91 11.35 -7.58 10.36
N LYS A 92 12.35 -7.25 9.53
CA LYS A 92 12.13 -6.60 8.22
C LYS A 92 11.14 -7.35 7.31
N GLN A 93 11.16 -8.69 7.35
CA GLN A 93 10.29 -9.53 6.53
C GLN A 93 8.83 -9.56 7.01
N GLN A 94 8.56 -9.08 8.20
CA GLN A 94 7.24 -9.03 8.80
C GLN A 94 6.50 -7.71 8.55
N VAL A 95 7.21 -6.70 8.03
CA VAL A 95 6.65 -5.35 7.83
C VAL A 95 6.70 -4.98 6.36
N ARG A 96 5.58 -4.54 5.81
CA ARG A 96 5.50 -3.89 4.51
C ARG A 96 4.91 -2.50 4.67
N ALA A 97 5.65 -1.49 4.27
CA ALA A 97 5.19 -0.10 4.26
C ALA A 97 5.15 0.40 2.81
N VAL A 98 4.01 0.94 2.42
CA VAL A 98 3.79 1.50 1.07
C VAL A 98 3.36 2.95 1.17
N ALA A 99 3.77 3.72 0.18
CA ALA A 99 3.34 5.10 -0.01
C ALA A 99 2.69 5.26 -1.37
N THR A 100 1.61 6.00 -1.42
CA THR A 100 0.72 6.09 -2.58
C THR A 100 0.81 7.46 -3.27
N GLN A 101 -0.27 7.99 -3.78
CA GLN A 101 -0.30 9.07 -4.73
C GLN A 101 0.47 10.33 -4.32
N THR A 102 0.28 10.88 -3.12
CA THR A 102 0.95 12.13 -2.73
C THR A 102 2.47 12.02 -2.82
N LEU A 103 3.05 10.91 -2.29
CA LEU A 103 4.50 10.70 -2.34
C LEU A 103 4.98 10.25 -3.72
N ARG A 104 4.13 9.62 -4.52
CA ARG A 104 4.43 9.32 -5.92
C ARG A 104 4.58 10.59 -6.76
N GLU A 105 3.75 11.62 -6.50
CA GLU A 105 3.78 12.89 -7.21
C GLU A 105 4.83 13.88 -6.67
N ALA A 106 5.11 13.84 -5.37
CA ALA A 106 5.98 14.81 -4.72
C ALA A 106 7.41 14.81 -5.31
N ARG A 107 7.86 15.98 -5.78
CA ARG A 107 9.23 16.16 -6.32
C ARG A 107 10.29 16.02 -5.24
N ASN A 108 9.99 16.42 -4.02
CA ASN A 108 10.88 16.35 -2.87
C ASN A 108 10.62 15.13 -1.96
N ARG A 109 10.00 14.07 -2.50
CA ARG A 109 9.67 12.85 -1.75
C ARG A 109 10.87 12.17 -1.10
N GLU A 110 12.06 12.28 -1.71
CA GLU A 110 13.27 11.65 -1.19
C GLU A 110 13.69 12.23 0.17
N GLU A 111 13.46 13.53 0.40
CA GLU A 111 13.66 14.17 1.69
C GLU A 111 12.72 13.56 2.74
N PHE A 112 11.42 13.48 2.42
CA PHE A 112 10.44 12.87 3.30
C PHE A 112 10.79 11.40 3.61
N LEU A 113 11.06 10.59 2.58
CA LEU A 113 11.30 9.15 2.71
C LEU A 113 12.54 8.84 3.54
N ARG A 114 13.62 9.60 3.38
CA ARG A 114 14.85 9.41 4.15
C ARG A 114 14.60 9.52 5.65
N HIS A 115 13.89 10.57 6.09
CA HIS A 115 13.54 10.76 7.50
C HIS A 115 12.51 9.74 7.96
N ALA A 116 11.47 9.51 7.15
CA ALA A 116 10.40 8.57 7.43
C ALA A 116 10.92 7.14 7.69
N GLN A 117 11.83 6.66 6.84
CA GLN A 117 12.43 5.34 7.00
C GLN A 117 13.35 5.25 8.21
N ALA A 118 14.07 6.32 8.53
CA ALA A 118 14.89 6.39 9.73
C ALA A 118 14.04 6.33 11.02
N ILE A 119 12.91 7.02 11.04
CA ILE A 119 11.96 7.05 12.16
C ILE A 119 11.25 5.70 12.30
N LEU A 120 10.72 5.17 11.19
CA LEU A 120 9.94 3.95 11.19
C LEU A 120 10.78 2.69 11.45
N GLY A 121 12.05 2.71 11.04
CA GLY A 121 12.97 1.58 11.11
C GLY A 121 12.80 0.55 9.99
N PHE A 122 11.91 0.82 9.02
CA PHE A 122 11.60 -0.07 7.90
C PHE A 122 11.60 0.70 6.58
N ALA A 123 11.87 -0.01 5.48
CA ALA A 123 11.80 0.56 4.14
C ALA A 123 10.36 0.93 3.78
N ILE A 124 10.19 2.05 3.08
CA ILE A 124 8.90 2.51 2.56
C ILE A 124 9.00 2.47 1.03
N GLU A 125 8.14 1.69 0.41
CA GLU A 125 8.06 1.53 -1.05
C GLU A 125 7.03 2.52 -1.61
N VAL A 126 7.43 3.34 -2.58
CA VAL A 126 6.48 4.17 -3.34
C VAL A 126 5.91 3.31 -4.46
N VAL A 127 4.67 2.87 -4.31
CA VAL A 127 4.04 1.98 -5.28
C VAL A 127 3.48 2.74 -6.48
N SER A 128 3.53 2.13 -7.66
CA SER A 128 2.85 2.66 -8.84
C SER A 128 1.32 2.58 -8.67
N GLY A 129 0.56 3.34 -9.46
CA GLY A 129 -0.91 3.25 -9.45
C GLY A 129 -1.41 1.85 -9.81
N HIS A 130 -0.73 1.14 -10.71
CA HIS A 130 -1.04 -0.26 -11.06
C HIS A 130 -0.82 -1.21 -9.89
N GLU A 131 0.31 -1.08 -9.18
CA GLU A 131 0.59 -1.92 -8.02
C GLU A 131 -0.37 -1.61 -6.87
N GLU A 132 -0.69 -0.34 -6.64
CA GLU A 132 -1.70 0.08 -5.68
C GLU A 132 -3.06 -0.60 -5.97
N ALA A 133 -3.55 -0.48 -7.20
CA ALA A 133 -4.79 -1.11 -7.65
C ALA A 133 -4.75 -2.63 -7.51
N ARG A 134 -3.66 -3.27 -7.91
CA ARG A 134 -3.48 -4.72 -7.77
C ARG A 134 -3.55 -5.16 -6.30
N LEU A 135 -2.91 -4.43 -5.40
CA LEU A 135 -2.92 -4.72 -3.96
C LEU A 135 -4.32 -4.54 -3.37
N ILE A 136 -5.03 -3.47 -3.76
CA ILE A 136 -6.41 -3.22 -3.35
C ILE A 136 -7.32 -4.36 -3.79
N TYR A 137 -7.27 -4.73 -5.08
CA TYR A 137 -8.07 -5.83 -5.60
C TYR A 137 -7.80 -7.14 -4.87
N LEU A 138 -6.53 -7.47 -4.66
CA LEU A 138 -6.13 -8.68 -3.94
C LEU A 138 -6.66 -8.67 -2.50
N GLY A 139 -6.55 -7.54 -1.79
CA GLY A 139 -7.05 -7.38 -0.44
C GLY A 139 -8.55 -7.61 -0.34
N VAL A 140 -9.34 -6.93 -1.19
CA VAL A 140 -10.80 -7.07 -1.24
C VAL A 140 -11.20 -8.51 -1.61
N SER A 141 -10.55 -9.08 -2.62
CA SER A 141 -10.89 -10.44 -3.10
C SER A 141 -10.61 -11.52 -2.07
N ARG A 142 -9.61 -11.32 -1.19
CA ARG A 142 -9.30 -12.24 -0.09
C ARG A 142 -10.27 -12.15 1.09
N LEU A 143 -10.96 -11.03 1.25
CA LEU A 143 -11.97 -10.83 2.29
C LEU A 143 -13.36 -11.34 1.88
N LEU A 144 -13.60 -11.53 0.59
CA LEU A 144 -14.87 -12.01 0.05
C LEU A 144 -14.83 -13.52 -0.23
N PRO A 145 -15.98 -14.21 -0.26
CA PRO A 145 -16.05 -15.59 -0.71
C PRO A 145 -15.41 -15.76 -2.10
N HIS A 146 -14.73 -16.88 -2.32
CA HIS A 146 -14.18 -17.18 -3.64
C HIS A 146 -15.30 -17.23 -4.69
N SER A 147 -15.07 -16.61 -5.83
CA SER A 147 -15.98 -16.62 -6.98
C SER A 147 -15.17 -16.48 -8.25
N ASP A 148 -15.53 -17.24 -9.27
CA ASP A 148 -14.96 -17.12 -10.61
C ASP A 148 -15.65 -16.03 -11.46
N GLU A 149 -16.61 -15.31 -10.88
CA GLU A 149 -17.24 -14.17 -11.53
C GLU A 149 -16.28 -12.97 -11.60
N LYS A 150 -16.50 -12.14 -12.61
CA LYS A 150 -15.80 -10.85 -12.72
C LYS A 150 -16.23 -9.93 -11.59
N ARG A 151 -15.27 -9.26 -10.95
CA ARG A 151 -15.49 -8.28 -9.90
C ARG A 151 -14.95 -6.93 -10.32
N LEU A 152 -15.75 -5.91 -10.12
CA LEU A 152 -15.31 -4.52 -10.14
C LEU A 152 -15.07 -4.09 -8.69
N VAL A 153 -13.85 -3.65 -8.42
CA VAL A 153 -13.48 -3.01 -7.14
C VAL A 153 -13.29 -1.53 -7.40
N VAL A 154 -13.89 -0.70 -6.58
CA VAL A 154 -13.75 0.76 -6.62
C VAL A 154 -13.15 1.20 -5.31
N ASP A 155 -11.96 1.80 -5.36
CA ASP A 155 -11.32 2.46 -4.22
C ASP A 155 -11.41 3.97 -4.37
N ILE A 156 -12.00 4.64 -3.38
CA ILE A 156 -12.16 6.09 -3.35
C ILE A 156 -11.20 6.65 -2.31
N GLY A 157 -10.04 7.07 -2.80
CA GLY A 157 -8.99 7.66 -1.98
C GLY A 157 -9.14 9.16 -1.76
N GLY A 158 -8.18 9.74 -1.04
CA GLY A 158 -8.19 11.19 -0.75
C GLY A 158 -7.86 12.08 -1.96
N ARG A 159 -7.15 11.56 -2.97
CA ARG A 159 -6.74 12.29 -4.17
C ARG A 159 -6.95 11.51 -5.47
N SER A 160 -7.34 10.26 -5.39
CA SER A 160 -7.61 9.42 -6.57
C SER A 160 -8.76 8.47 -6.31
N THR A 161 -9.35 7.98 -7.39
CA THR A 161 -10.27 6.85 -7.39
C THR A 161 -9.75 5.83 -8.39
N GLU A 162 -9.54 4.61 -7.93
CA GLU A 162 -9.14 3.48 -8.74
C GLU A 162 -10.34 2.57 -8.97
N MET A 163 -10.56 2.17 -10.23
CA MET A 163 -11.55 1.14 -10.60
C MET A 163 -10.79 -0.04 -11.20
N ILE A 164 -10.92 -1.19 -10.58
CA ILE A 164 -10.15 -2.38 -10.92
C ILE A 164 -11.09 -3.52 -11.23
N LEU A 165 -11.03 -4.05 -12.47
CA LEU A 165 -11.73 -5.26 -12.85
C LEU A 165 -10.80 -6.46 -12.68
N GLY A 166 -11.33 -7.56 -12.16
CA GLY A 166 -10.57 -8.78 -12.00
C GLY A 166 -11.47 -10.00 -11.91
N GLN A 167 -10.86 -11.17 -11.72
CA GLN A 167 -11.55 -12.45 -11.58
C GLN A 167 -10.79 -13.32 -10.57
N GLY A 168 -11.53 -13.97 -9.67
CA GLY A 168 -10.90 -14.70 -8.57
C GLY A 168 -10.02 -13.77 -7.72
N TYR A 169 -8.75 -14.10 -7.59
CA TYR A 169 -7.76 -13.31 -6.86
C TYR A 169 -6.84 -12.49 -7.76
N THR A 170 -7.12 -12.43 -9.07
CA THR A 170 -6.25 -11.77 -10.05
C THR A 170 -6.92 -10.52 -10.61
N ALA A 171 -6.28 -9.37 -10.40
CA ALA A 171 -6.63 -8.14 -11.10
C ALA A 171 -6.20 -8.26 -12.58
N ARG A 172 -6.96 -7.66 -13.49
CA ARG A 172 -6.58 -7.53 -14.89
C ARG A 172 -5.85 -6.21 -15.09
N ASP A 173 -4.62 -6.27 -15.54
CA ASP A 173 -3.78 -5.08 -15.71
C ASP A 173 -4.33 -4.11 -16.77
N ASP A 174 -5.01 -4.64 -17.81
CA ASP A 174 -5.57 -3.84 -18.92
C ASP A 174 -6.89 -3.14 -18.55
N ASP A 175 -7.51 -3.49 -17.44
CA ASP A 175 -8.84 -3.01 -17.02
C ASP A 175 -8.78 -2.07 -15.80
N LEU A 176 -7.65 -1.40 -15.58
CA LEU A 176 -7.50 -0.38 -14.57
C LEU A 176 -7.90 0.99 -15.11
N VAL A 177 -8.89 1.61 -14.49
CA VAL A 177 -9.23 3.02 -14.69
C VAL A 177 -8.89 3.80 -13.43
N ARG A 178 -8.13 4.88 -13.57
CA ARG A 178 -7.78 5.78 -12.50
C ARG A 178 -8.25 7.19 -12.82
N ILE A 179 -8.89 7.81 -11.83
CA ILE A 179 -9.34 9.20 -11.88
C ILE A 179 -8.62 9.96 -10.76
N GLU A 180 -7.89 11.01 -11.12
CA GLU A 180 -7.26 11.89 -10.14
C GLU A 180 -8.24 13.00 -9.75
N HIS A 181 -8.31 13.30 -8.46
CA HIS A 181 -9.13 14.38 -7.94
C HIS A 181 -8.29 15.66 -7.87
N ALA A 182 -8.86 16.78 -8.28
CA ALA A 182 -8.30 18.08 -7.98
C ALA A 182 -8.24 18.27 -6.45
N ALA A 183 -7.19 18.91 -5.99
CA ALA A 183 -6.99 19.22 -4.57
C ALA A 183 -7.95 20.32 -4.12
#